data_abe20f9e27a61ad5b112074c5b2796fd
#
_entry.id   abe20f9e27a61ad5b112074c5b2796fd
#
_cell.length_a   1.000
_cell.length_b   1.000
_cell.length_c   1.000
_cell.angle_alpha   90.00
_cell.angle_beta   90.00
_cell.angle_gamma   90.00
#
_symmetry.space_group_name_H-M   'P 1'
#
loop_
_entity.id
_entity.type
_entity.pdbx_description
1 polymer ?
#
loop_
_entity_poly.entity_id
_entity_poly.type
_entity_poly.pdbx_seq_one_letter_code
_entity_poly.pdbx_strand_id
1 'polypeptide(L)'
;MMPATASQGATLVSREPAAGVGHDSQTAVQLDHVTKAFGGRKVLDDVSFEVPAGSGFVILGRSGTGKSVTLRHMIGLVRPDSGRVFVGQDEISGLSGPALAGVRRKIGFLFQNAALFDSISVGENVAFPLRRHTRMRDQEIRTRATEKLAAVGLERDYDRMPAALSGGMRKRAGLARALALDPEILLVDEPSAGLDPITAGEIDTLLGNLKERGGVTLVVVTHNIPSARRLGDELLMLHEGRIIARGSPGDMDRSTDELVRAFMTSQHAG
;
A
#
# COMPACT_ATOMS: atom_id res chain seq x y z
N MET A 1 -58.03 -4.67 16.96
CA MET A 1 -57.24 -3.79 17.81
C MET A 1 -55.96 -4.54 18.15
N MET A 2 -54.93 -4.39 17.34
CA MET A 2 -53.63 -5.00 17.56
C MET A 2 -52.57 -3.89 17.62
N PRO A 3 -51.66 -3.88 18.58
CA PRO A 3 -50.61 -2.88 18.65
C PRO A 3 -49.45 -3.20 17.71
N ALA A 4 -48.97 -2.16 17.08
CA ALA A 4 -47.80 -2.18 16.22
C ALA A 4 -46.52 -2.48 17.01
N THR A 5 -45.73 -3.41 16.55
CA THR A 5 -44.36 -3.65 17.03
C THR A 5 -43.40 -2.66 16.39
N ALA A 6 -42.83 -1.82 17.23
CA ALA A 6 -41.76 -0.89 16.83
C ALA A 6 -40.50 -1.65 16.49
N SER A 7 -39.99 -1.40 15.30
CA SER A 7 -38.64 -1.77 14.85
C SER A 7 -37.60 -0.96 15.64
N GLN A 8 -36.82 -1.63 16.48
CA GLN A 8 -35.65 -1.02 17.12
C GLN A 8 -34.50 -1.01 16.11
N GLY A 9 -34.17 0.19 15.64
CA GLY A 9 -33.01 0.44 14.80
C GLY A 9 -31.70 0.11 15.56
N ALA A 10 -30.84 -0.67 14.93
CA ALA A 10 -29.48 -0.92 15.39
C ALA A 10 -28.69 0.38 15.35
N THR A 11 -28.28 0.84 16.51
CA THR A 11 -27.42 2.02 16.69
C THR A 11 -26.03 1.68 16.18
N LEU A 12 -25.67 2.25 15.04
CA LEU A 12 -24.28 2.36 14.58
C LEU A 12 -23.52 3.17 15.64
N VAL A 13 -22.57 2.56 16.31
CA VAL A 13 -21.64 3.27 17.19
C VAL A 13 -20.69 4.05 16.30
N SER A 14 -21.14 5.23 15.88
CA SER A 14 -20.28 6.27 15.31
C SER A 14 -19.44 6.80 16.45
N ARG A 15 -18.17 6.40 16.53
CA ARG A 15 -17.19 7.16 17.30
C ARG A 15 -17.00 8.49 16.56
N GLU A 16 -17.48 9.58 17.16
CA GLU A 16 -17.15 10.93 16.71
C GLU A 16 -15.64 11.11 16.68
N PRO A 17 -15.07 11.73 15.61
CA PRO A 17 -13.68 12.09 15.60
C PRO A 17 -13.43 13.16 16.66
N ALA A 18 -12.59 12.85 17.63
CA ALA A 18 -12.14 13.81 18.62
C ALA A 18 -11.45 14.98 17.91
N ALA A 19 -11.89 16.18 18.20
CA ALA A 19 -11.29 17.41 17.71
C ALA A 19 -9.85 17.52 18.20
N GLY A 20 -8.92 17.83 17.26
CA GLY A 20 -7.57 18.28 17.58
C GLY A 20 -6.62 17.17 17.98
N VAL A 21 -6.36 16.18 17.09
CA VAL A 21 -5.29 15.20 17.29
C VAL A 21 -3.98 15.88 16.90
N GLY A 22 -3.14 16.18 17.90
CA GLY A 22 -1.71 16.41 17.68
C GLY A 22 -1.17 15.17 16.96
N HIS A 23 -0.42 15.35 15.86
CA HIS A 23 0.21 14.24 15.14
C HIS A 23 1.08 13.46 16.10
N ASP A 24 0.63 12.29 16.52
CA ASP A 24 1.40 11.38 17.33
C ASP A 24 2.56 10.85 16.47
N SER A 25 3.75 10.75 17.08
CA SER A 25 4.95 10.18 16.42
C SER A 25 4.79 8.72 15.98
N GLN A 26 3.63 8.13 16.19
CA GLN A 26 3.26 6.76 15.86
C GLN A 26 2.49 6.61 14.54
N THR A 27 2.09 7.70 13.86
CA THR A 27 1.35 7.64 12.59
C THR A 27 2.29 7.80 11.40
N ALA A 28 2.36 6.79 10.52
CA ALA A 28 3.19 6.82 9.33
C ALA A 28 2.51 7.55 8.16
N VAL A 29 1.20 7.33 7.97
CA VAL A 29 0.40 7.97 6.92
C VAL A 29 -0.99 8.29 7.46
N GLN A 30 -1.52 9.46 7.10
CA GLN A 30 -2.91 9.84 7.41
C GLN A 30 -3.57 10.43 6.17
N LEU A 31 -4.80 10.01 5.91
CA LEU A 31 -5.74 10.67 5.03
C LEU A 31 -6.83 11.31 5.91
N ASP A 32 -7.13 12.59 5.64
CA ASP A 32 -8.09 13.38 6.40
C ASP A 32 -9.11 14.01 5.44
N HIS A 33 -10.34 13.47 5.43
CA HIS A 33 -11.46 13.89 4.59
C HIS A 33 -11.14 13.97 3.09
N VAL A 34 -10.33 13.01 2.58
CA VAL A 34 -9.85 13.02 1.20
C VAL A 34 -10.98 12.68 0.22
N THR A 35 -11.25 13.62 -0.69
CA THR A 35 -12.14 13.43 -1.82
C THR A 35 -11.37 13.59 -3.13
N LYS A 36 -11.66 12.71 -4.10
CA LYS A 36 -11.06 12.76 -5.45
C LYS A 36 -12.05 12.34 -6.53
N ALA A 37 -12.19 13.16 -7.56
CA ALA A 37 -12.96 12.86 -8.75
C ALA A 37 -12.08 12.89 -10.00
N PHE A 38 -12.46 12.12 -11.01
CA PHE A 38 -11.91 12.14 -12.36
C PHE A 38 -13.05 12.17 -13.35
N GLY A 39 -13.06 13.18 -14.25
CA GLY A 39 -14.12 13.31 -15.25
C GLY A 39 -15.53 13.39 -14.64
N GLY A 40 -15.68 14.04 -13.49
CA GLY A 40 -16.95 14.18 -12.79
C GLY A 40 -17.37 12.97 -11.93
N ARG A 41 -16.69 11.83 -12.05
CA ARG A 41 -16.95 10.65 -11.21
C ARG A 41 -16.08 10.68 -9.95
N LYS A 42 -16.71 10.67 -8.78
CA LYS A 42 -15.99 10.51 -7.51
C LYS A 42 -15.37 9.12 -7.44
N VAL A 43 -14.08 9.06 -7.16
CA VAL A 43 -13.29 7.82 -6.97
C VAL A 43 -12.96 7.62 -5.49
N LEU A 44 -12.74 8.72 -4.75
CA LEU A 44 -12.70 8.75 -3.30
C LEU A 44 -13.71 9.81 -2.83
N ASP A 45 -14.48 9.48 -1.81
CA ASP A 45 -15.56 10.32 -1.28
C ASP A 45 -15.47 10.33 0.25
N ASP A 46 -14.84 11.40 0.79
CA ASP A 46 -14.69 11.64 2.22
C ASP A 46 -13.93 10.52 2.97
N VAL A 47 -12.78 10.14 2.45
CA VAL A 47 -11.97 9.03 2.99
C VAL A 47 -11.03 9.55 4.08
N SER A 48 -11.18 9.02 5.32
CA SER A 48 -10.33 9.35 6.46
C SER A 48 -9.84 8.10 7.17
N PHE A 49 -8.53 7.97 7.35
CA PHE A 49 -7.90 6.91 8.14
C PHE A 49 -6.43 7.23 8.44
N GLU A 50 -5.90 6.52 9.42
CA GLU A 50 -4.48 6.57 9.81
C GLU A 50 -3.86 5.20 9.69
N VAL A 51 -2.57 5.17 9.34
CA VAL A 51 -1.73 3.98 9.30
C VAL A 51 -0.68 4.09 10.39
N PRO A 52 -0.70 3.21 11.40
CA PRO A 52 0.31 3.20 12.45
C PRO A 52 1.70 2.87 11.88
N ALA A 53 2.74 3.50 12.42
CA ALA A 53 4.12 3.20 12.03
C ALA A 53 4.50 1.75 12.40
N GLY A 54 5.25 1.09 11.51
CA GLY A 54 5.69 -0.29 11.68
C GLY A 54 4.59 -1.35 11.51
N SER A 55 3.35 -0.94 11.20
CA SER A 55 2.24 -1.88 11.00
C SER A 55 2.11 -2.37 9.55
N GLY A 56 1.39 -3.49 9.38
CA GLY A 56 0.84 -3.95 8.11
C GLY A 56 -0.59 -3.47 7.95
N PHE A 57 -0.82 -2.54 7.05
CA PHE A 57 -2.14 -1.98 6.76
C PHE A 57 -2.59 -2.39 5.35
N VAL A 58 -3.75 -3.04 5.25
CA VAL A 58 -4.22 -3.53 3.95
C VAL A 58 -5.54 -2.88 3.56
N ILE A 59 -5.57 -2.30 2.37
CA ILE A 59 -6.78 -1.73 1.77
C ILE A 59 -7.36 -2.73 0.80
N LEU A 60 -8.54 -3.24 1.14
CA LEU A 60 -9.32 -4.20 0.38
C LEU A 60 -10.39 -3.53 -0.49
N GLY A 61 -10.83 -4.23 -1.52
CA GLY A 61 -11.97 -3.82 -2.34
C GLY A 61 -11.89 -4.38 -3.76
N ARG A 62 -13.00 -4.33 -4.49
CA ARG A 62 -13.06 -4.74 -5.89
C ARG A 62 -12.20 -3.84 -6.79
N SER A 63 -11.96 -4.29 -8.03
CA SER A 63 -11.28 -3.45 -9.03
C SER A 63 -12.08 -2.15 -9.25
N GLY A 64 -11.38 -1.02 -9.36
CA GLY A 64 -12.00 0.28 -9.61
C GLY A 64 -12.60 1.00 -8.38
N THR A 65 -12.45 0.48 -7.16
CA THR A 65 -12.99 1.11 -5.93
C THR A 65 -12.14 2.27 -5.38
N GLY A 66 -11.01 2.61 -6.01
CA GLY A 66 -10.15 3.72 -5.57
C GLY A 66 -8.87 3.30 -4.85
N LYS A 67 -8.60 2.00 -4.61
CA LYS A 67 -7.42 1.51 -3.86
C LYS A 67 -6.08 2.08 -4.36
N SER A 68 -5.75 1.89 -5.64
CA SER A 68 -4.51 2.42 -6.21
C SER A 68 -4.46 3.95 -6.25
N VAL A 69 -5.62 4.60 -6.32
CA VAL A 69 -5.73 6.06 -6.22
C VAL A 69 -5.37 6.50 -4.80
N THR A 70 -5.81 5.77 -3.78
CA THR A 70 -5.44 6.01 -2.37
C THR A 70 -3.92 5.96 -2.18
N LEU A 71 -3.25 4.91 -2.68
CA LEU A 71 -1.77 4.84 -2.62
C LEU A 71 -1.09 6.01 -3.33
N ARG A 72 -1.63 6.43 -4.48
CA ARG A 72 -1.08 7.57 -5.24
C ARG A 72 -1.20 8.89 -4.50
N HIS A 73 -2.21 9.06 -3.64
CA HIS A 73 -2.31 10.21 -2.75
C HIS A 73 -1.21 10.17 -1.67
N MET A 74 -0.94 9.00 -1.07
CA MET A 74 0.07 8.84 -0.01
C MET A 74 1.50 9.19 -0.46
N ILE A 75 1.79 9.10 -1.76
CA ILE A 75 3.11 9.50 -2.32
C ILE A 75 3.02 10.84 -3.08
N GLY A 76 1.89 11.53 -3.06
CA GLY A 76 1.70 12.80 -3.73
C GLY A 76 1.75 12.72 -5.27
N LEU A 77 1.47 11.56 -5.88
CA LEU A 77 1.32 11.42 -7.34
C LEU A 77 -0.03 11.95 -7.82
N VAL A 78 -1.03 11.97 -6.94
CA VAL A 78 -2.34 12.57 -7.18
C VAL A 78 -2.62 13.52 -6.03
N ARG A 79 -3.12 14.71 -6.32
CA ARG A 79 -3.58 15.66 -5.31
C ARG A 79 -5.07 15.43 -5.03
N PRO A 80 -5.51 15.49 -3.79
CA PRO A 80 -6.93 15.45 -3.47
C PRO A 80 -7.63 16.73 -4.02
N ASP A 81 -8.93 16.62 -4.29
CA ASP A 81 -9.75 17.78 -4.65
C ASP A 81 -10.20 18.51 -3.37
N SER A 82 -10.37 17.77 -2.26
CA SER A 82 -10.53 18.29 -0.90
C SER A 82 -9.94 17.32 0.11
N GLY A 83 -9.70 17.78 1.34
CA GLY A 83 -9.06 17.02 2.38
C GLY A 83 -7.53 17.14 2.35
N ARG A 84 -6.88 16.40 3.24
CA ARG A 84 -5.43 16.49 3.47
C ARG A 84 -4.80 15.10 3.53
N VAL A 85 -3.52 15.02 3.17
CA VAL A 85 -2.72 13.79 3.26
C VAL A 85 -1.43 14.11 3.99
N PHE A 86 -1.09 13.29 4.98
CA PHE A 86 0.12 13.43 5.77
C PHE A 86 0.99 12.19 5.66
N VAL A 87 2.30 12.40 5.68
CA VAL A 87 3.33 11.34 5.79
C VAL A 87 4.21 11.70 6.97
N GLY A 88 4.09 10.94 8.05
CA GLY A 88 4.58 11.37 9.35
C GLY A 88 3.93 12.70 9.74
N GLN A 89 4.75 13.72 9.98
CA GLN A 89 4.27 15.06 10.32
C GLN A 89 4.14 15.99 9.09
N ASP A 90 4.56 15.55 7.91
CA ASP A 90 4.56 16.37 6.71
C ASP A 90 3.20 16.32 6.01
N GLU A 91 2.46 17.44 5.93
CA GLU A 91 1.30 17.56 5.04
C GLU A 91 1.78 17.63 3.60
N ILE A 92 1.44 16.62 2.79
CA ILE A 92 1.92 16.50 1.41
C ILE A 92 0.93 16.98 0.34
N SER A 93 -0.31 17.30 0.72
CA SER A 93 -1.39 17.68 -0.21
C SER A 93 -1.04 18.86 -1.10
N GLY A 94 -0.34 19.83 -0.54
CA GLY A 94 0.12 21.06 -1.23
C GLY A 94 1.58 21.02 -1.68
N LEU A 95 2.36 20.02 -1.31
CA LEU A 95 3.80 19.99 -1.61
C LEU A 95 4.08 19.77 -3.09
N SER A 96 5.22 20.31 -3.53
CA SER A 96 5.76 20.10 -4.89
C SER A 96 7.29 20.21 -4.87
N GLY A 97 7.91 19.89 -6.00
CA GLY A 97 9.35 20.07 -6.19
C GLY A 97 10.22 19.39 -5.13
N PRO A 98 11.27 20.09 -4.62
CA PRO A 98 12.23 19.48 -3.68
C PRO A 98 11.62 19.02 -2.35
N ALA A 99 10.62 19.74 -1.82
CA ALA A 99 9.95 19.37 -0.57
C ALA A 99 9.26 18.02 -0.69
N LEU A 100 8.45 17.82 -1.73
CA LEU A 100 7.81 16.53 -2.01
C LEU A 100 8.83 15.42 -2.31
N ALA A 101 9.92 15.74 -3.00
CA ALA A 101 11.00 14.79 -3.25
C ALA A 101 11.67 14.31 -1.95
N GLY A 102 11.76 15.19 -0.94
CA GLY A 102 12.24 14.85 0.41
C GLY A 102 11.38 13.77 1.07
N VAL A 103 10.07 13.96 1.06
CA VAL A 103 9.12 12.98 1.62
C VAL A 103 9.15 11.66 0.83
N ARG A 104 9.18 11.72 -0.49
CA ARG A 104 9.23 10.53 -1.36
C ARG A 104 10.44 9.63 -1.12
N ARG A 105 11.56 10.15 -0.61
CA ARG A 105 12.73 9.33 -0.27
C ARG A 105 12.48 8.39 0.91
N LYS A 106 11.52 8.73 1.78
CA LYS A 106 11.09 7.89 2.91
C LYS A 106 10.12 6.78 2.50
N ILE A 107 9.65 6.80 1.23
CA ILE A 107 8.59 5.92 0.74
C ILE A 107 9.11 5.07 -0.42
N GLY A 108 9.08 3.75 -0.28
CA GLY A 108 9.21 2.81 -1.39
C GLY A 108 7.84 2.57 -2.04
N PHE A 109 7.82 2.38 -3.37
CA PHE A 109 6.58 2.07 -4.08
C PHE A 109 6.78 0.87 -5.01
N LEU A 110 6.03 -0.21 -4.77
CA LEU A 110 5.92 -1.35 -5.68
C LEU A 110 4.63 -1.23 -6.49
N PHE A 111 4.77 -0.94 -7.77
CA PHE A 111 3.65 -0.86 -8.72
C PHE A 111 3.14 -2.25 -9.12
N GLN A 112 1.87 -2.34 -9.50
CA GLN A 112 1.23 -3.56 -9.94
C GLN A 112 2.02 -4.31 -11.04
N ASN A 113 2.61 -3.62 -12.00
CA ASN A 113 3.42 -4.20 -13.08
C ASN A 113 4.93 -4.06 -12.83
N ALA A 114 5.36 -3.90 -11.55
CA ALA A 114 6.74 -3.61 -11.16
C ALA A 114 7.31 -2.30 -11.75
N ALA A 115 6.83 -1.83 -12.89
CA ALA A 115 7.24 -0.60 -13.61
C ALA A 115 8.76 -0.48 -13.79
N LEU A 116 9.45 -1.57 -14.12
CA LEU A 116 10.87 -1.55 -14.43
C LEU A 116 11.11 -0.80 -15.75
N PHE A 117 12.24 -0.13 -15.85
CA PHE A 117 12.72 0.44 -17.12
C PHE A 117 13.23 -0.71 -17.99
N ASP A 118 12.62 -0.92 -19.14
CA ASP A 118 12.98 -2.04 -20.04
C ASP A 118 14.31 -1.83 -20.77
N SER A 119 14.81 -0.59 -20.82
CA SER A 119 16.04 -0.21 -21.52
C SER A 119 17.34 -0.38 -20.71
N ILE A 120 17.23 -0.73 -19.43
CA ILE A 120 18.38 -0.92 -18.53
C ILE A 120 18.27 -2.25 -17.78
N SER A 121 19.40 -2.77 -17.29
CA SER A 121 19.44 -4.04 -16.58
C SER A 121 18.65 -4.00 -15.26
N VAL A 122 18.40 -5.16 -14.69
CA VAL A 122 17.73 -5.32 -13.38
C VAL A 122 18.51 -4.60 -12.29
N GLY A 123 19.82 -4.76 -12.26
CA GLY A 123 20.68 -4.07 -11.30
C GLY A 123 20.67 -2.56 -11.47
N GLU A 124 20.66 -2.08 -12.70
CA GLU A 124 20.56 -0.64 -13.00
C GLU A 124 19.18 -0.06 -12.60
N ASN A 125 18.10 -0.84 -12.72
CA ASN A 125 16.80 -0.46 -12.18
C ASN A 125 16.85 -0.24 -10.66
N VAL A 126 17.53 -1.13 -9.92
CA VAL A 126 17.69 -1.01 -8.46
C VAL A 126 18.67 0.12 -8.11
N ALA A 127 19.73 0.31 -8.90
CA ALA A 127 20.71 1.38 -8.72
C ALA A 127 20.14 2.78 -9.01
N PHE A 128 19.11 2.89 -9.84
CA PHE A 128 18.56 4.17 -10.30
C PHE A 128 18.18 5.13 -9.16
N PRO A 129 17.40 4.73 -8.12
CA PRO A 129 17.13 5.61 -6.99
C PRO A 129 18.39 6.03 -6.24
N LEU A 130 19.37 5.15 -6.08
CA LEU A 130 20.64 5.44 -5.41
C LEU A 130 21.42 6.52 -6.14
N ARG A 131 21.58 6.40 -7.48
CA ARG A 131 22.22 7.44 -8.30
C ARG A 131 21.53 8.78 -8.24
N ARG A 132 20.20 8.76 -8.20
CA ARG A 132 19.39 9.98 -8.22
C ARG A 132 19.39 10.73 -6.88
N HIS A 133 19.45 10.00 -5.76
CA HIS A 133 19.16 10.56 -4.43
C HIS A 133 20.33 10.47 -3.44
N THR A 134 21.47 9.88 -3.81
CA THR A 134 22.66 9.80 -2.95
C THR A 134 23.90 10.40 -3.64
N ARG A 135 24.99 10.49 -2.88
CA ARG A 135 26.31 10.87 -3.38
C ARG A 135 27.30 9.69 -3.39
N MET A 136 26.77 8.47 -3.40
CA MET A 136 27.56 7.24 -3.42
C MET A 136 28.34 7.15 -4.74
N ARG A 137 29.54 6.56 -4.69
CA ARG A 137 30.33 6.23 -5.89
C ARG A 137 29.71 5.03 -6.61
N ASP A 138 29.97 4.87 -7.90
CA ASP A 138 29.36 3.81 -8.73
C ASP A 138 29.58 2.41 -8.15
N GLN A 139 30.75 2.14 -7.57
CA GLN A 139 31.03 0.84 -6.95
C GLN A 139 30.18 0.60 -5.70
N GLU A 140 29.97 1.62 -4.87
CA GLU A 140 29.11 1.56 -3.67
C GLU A 140 27.64 1.34 -4.08
N ILE A 141 27.20 2.02 -5.14
CA ILE A 141 25.85 1.86 -5.71
C ILE A 141 25.65 0.44 -6.21
N ARG A 142 26.64 -0.10 -6.97
CA ARG A 142 26.56 -1.47 -7.48
C ARG A 142 26.48 -2.49 -6.34
N THR A 143 27.33 -2.35 -5.32
CA THR A 143 27.30 -3.20 -4.12
C THR A 143 25.92 -3.15 -3.45
N ARG A 144 25.42 -1.95 -3.18
CA ARG A 144 24.12 -1.75 -2.53
C ARG A 144 22.95 -2.32 -3.35
N ALA A 145 22.95 -2.11 -4.66
CA ALA A 145 21.95 -2.68 -5.55
C ALA A 145 22.02 -4.22 -5.56
N THR A 146 23.20 -4.81 -5.55
CA THR A 146 23.37 -6.27 -5.44
C THR A 146 22.87 -6.81 -4.11
N GLU A 147 23.12 -6.14 -2.99
CA GLU A 147 22.56 -6.49 -1.67
C GLU A 147 21.03 -6.48 -1.67
N LYS A 148 20.40 -5.46 -2.31
CA LYS A 148 18.95 -5.39 -2.44
C LYS A 148 18.38 -6.50 -3.32
N LEU A 149 19.07 -6.85 -4.39
CA LEU A 149 18.71 -7.98 -5.23
C LEU A 149 18.85 -9.31 -4.48
N ALA A 150 19.90 -9.48 -3.69
CA ALA A 150 20.09 -10.67 -2.85
C ALA A 150 18.97 -10.84 -1.83
N ALA A 151 18.50 -9.73 -1.22
CA ALA A 151 17.40 -9.73 -0.27
C ALA A 151 16.07 -10.25 -0.87
N VAL A 152 15.92 -10.24 -2.19
CA VAL A 152 14.75 -10.75 -2.91
C VAL A 152 15.06 -12.01 -3.73
N GLY A 153 16.25 -12.63 -3.56
CA GLY A 153 16.67 -13.85 -4.25
C GLY A 153 17.02 -13.66 -5.73
N LEU A 154 17.56 -12.49 -6.10
CA LEU A 154 17.95 -12.13 -7.47
C LEU A 154 19.42 -11.67 -7.56
N GLU A 155 20.29 -12.13 -6.68
CA GLU A 155 21.70 -11.72 -6.63
C GLU A 155 22.49 -12.01 -7.92
N ARG A 156 22.07 -13.02 -8.68
CA ARG A 156 22.71 -13.44 -9.93
C ARG A 156 22.13 -12.76 -11.18
N ASP A 157 21.08 -11.96 -11.02
CA ASP A 157 20.31 -11.40 -12.13
C ASP A 157 20.62 -9.93 -12.40
N TYR A 158 21.69 -9.37 -11.78
CA TYR A 158 22.04 -7.94 -11.89
C TYR A 158 22.12 -7.45 -13.34
N ASP A 159 22.82 -8.19 -14.21
CA ASP A 159 23.09 -7.77 -15.58
C ASP A 159 22.01 -8.25 -16.59
N ARG A 160 20.97 -8.98 -16.11
CA ARG A 160 19.83 -9.38 -16.96
C ARG A 160 18.91 -8.22 -17.28
N MET A 161 18.28 -8.29 -18.45
CA MET A 161 17.25 -7.33 -18.84
C MET A 161 15.88 -7.74 -18.29
N PRO A 162 14.98 -6.79 -17.96
CA PRO A 162 13.64 -7.08 -17.45
C PRO A 162 12.82 -8.04 -18.33
N ALA A 163 12.98 -7.96 -19.65
CA ALA A 163 12.32 -8.85 -20.60
C ALA A 163 12.71 -10.35 -20.44
N ALA A 164 13.88 -10.62 -19.87
CA ALA A 164 14.36 -11.99 -19.61
C ALA A 164 13.87 -12.58 -18.27
N LEU A 165 13.08 -11.82 -17.49
CA LEU A 165 12.57 -12.24 -16.18
C LEU A 165 11.15 -12.81 -16.28
N SER A 166 10.83 -13.77 -15.40
CA SER A 166 9.45 -14.19 -15.14
C SER A 166 8.63 -13.06 -14.47
N GLY A 167 7.30 -13.21 -14.42
CA GLY A 167 6.42 -12.25 -13.73
C GLY A 167 6.80 -12.05 -12.26
N GLY A 168 7.03 -13.13 -11.52
CA GLY A 168 7.47 -13.10 -10.14
C GLY A 168 8.84 -12.46 -9.96
N MET A 169 9.82 -12.78 -10.83
CA MET A 169 11.13 -12.15 -10.81
C MET A 169 11.05 -10.64 -11.08
N ARG A 170 10.20 -10.19 -12.01
CA ARG A 170 9.97 -8.75 -12.24
C ARG A 170 9.41 -8.06 -10.98
N LYS A 171 8.46 -8.69 -10.29
CA LYS A 171 7.91 -8.17 -9.01
C LYS A 171 9.00 -8.06 -7.95
N ARG A 172 9.82 -9.10 -7.77
CA ARG A 172 10.96 -9.09 -6.83
C ARG A 172 11.98 -8.00 -7.17
N ALA A 173 12.32 -7.81 -8.44
CA ALA A 173 13.21 -6.73 -8.88
C ALA A 173 12.60 -5.33 -8.61
N GLY A 174 11.29 -5.16 -8.87
CA GLY A 174 10.55 -3.95 -8.51
C GLY A 174 10.55 -3.68 -7.00
N LEU A 175 10.43 -4.74 -6.18
CA LEU A 175 10.54 -4.64 -4.72
C LEU A 175 11.95 -4.24 -4.29
N ALA A 176 13.01 -4.86 -4.85
CA ALA A 176 14.38 -4.47 -4.58
C ALA A 176 14.65 -2.99 -4.89
N ARG A 177 14.11 -2.48 -6.02
CA ARG A 177 14.18 -1.07 -6.38
C ARG A 177 13.43 -0.18 -5.39
N ALA A 178 12.22 -0.58 -4.96
CA ALA A 178 11.45 0.16 -3.97
C ALA A 178 12.20 0.27 -2.63
N LEU A 179 13.00 -0.74 -2.29
CA LEU A 179 13.79 -0.82 -1.05
C LEU A 179 15.19 -0.17 -1.17
N ALA A 180 15.58 0.34 -2.33
CA ALA A 180 16.96 0.80 -2.58
C ALA A 180 17.43 1.89 -1.62
N LEU A 181 16.53 2.79 -1.19
CA LEU A 181 16.81 3.91 -0.29
C LEU A 181 16.50 3.61 1.19
N ASP A 182 16.26 2.35 1.58
CA ASP A 182 15.83 1.96 2.93
C ASP A 182 14.63 2.76 3.44
N PRO A 183 13.48 2.67 2.75
CA PRO A 183 12.32 3.48 3.07
C PRO A 183 11.72 3.10 4.44
N GLU A 184 11.13 4.08 5.13
CA GLU A 184 10.35 3.89 6.35
C GLU A 184 8.96 3.31 6.06
N ILE A 185 8.42 3.58 4.85
CA ILE A 185 7.09 3.18 4.40
C ILE A 185 7.22 2.48 3.05
N LEU A 186 6.57 1.33 2.90
CA LEU A 186 6.49 0.60 1.63
C LEU A 186 5.02 0.54 1.18
N LEU A 187 4.72 1.22 0.09
CA LEU A 187 3.42 1.18 -0.58
C LEU A 187 3.44 0.11 -1.66
N VAL A 188 2.45 -0.77 -1.66
CA VAL A 188 2.41 -1.95 -2.54
C VAL A 188 1.06 -2.04 -3.23
N ASP A 189 1.07 -1.96 -4.56
CA ASP A 189 -0.12 -2.04 -5.39
C ASP A 189 -0.25 -3.43 -6.02
N GLU A 190 -1.22 -4.22 -5.56
CA GLU A 190 -1.57 -5.56 -6.05
C GLU A 190 -0.34 -6.49 -6.25
N PRO A 191 0.39 -6.85 -5.17
CA PRO A 191 1.67 -7.56 -5.29
C PRO A 191 1.56 -8.92 -5.95
N SER A 192 0.47 -9.65 -5.73
CA SER A 192 0.22 -11.00 -6.22
C SER A 192 -0.52 -11.05 -7.56
N ALA A 193 -0.95 -9.90 -8.11
CA ALA A 193 -1.71 -9.88 -9.35
C ALA A 193 -0.95 -10.51 -10.53
N GLY A 194 -1.60 -11.47 -11.21
CA GLY A 194 -1.04 -12.15 -12.39
C GLY A 194 0.04 -13.19 -12.06
N LEU A 195 0.19 -13.58 -10.80
CA LEU A 195 1.11 -14.63 -10.37
C LEU A 195 0.32 -15.91 -10.03
N ASP A 196 0.99 -17.05 -10.15
CA ASP A 196 0.49 -18.31 -9.61
C ASP A 196 0.49 -18.28 -8.06
N PRO A 197 -0.29 -19.15 -7.39
CA PRO A 197 -0.43 -19.12 -5.93
C PRO A 197 0.88 -19.31 -5.16
N ILE A 198 1.81 -20.10 -5.68
CA ILE A 198 3.11 -20.37 -5.03
C ILE A 198 3.96 -19.11 -5.06
N THR A 199 4.14 -18.53 -6.24
CA THR A 199 4.91 -17.30 -6.43
C THR A 199 4.27 -16.12 -5.65
N ALA A 200 2.95 -16.03 -5.61
CA ALA A 200 2.22 -15.04 -4.79
C ALA A 200 2.56 -15.19 -3.30
N GLY A 201 2.54 -16.43 -2.78
CA GLY A 201 2.90 -16.72 -1.39
C GLY A 201 4.36 -16.37 -1.05
N GLU A 202 5.28 -16.52 -2.00
CA GLU A 202 6.69 -16.11 -1.83
C GLU A 202 6.83 -14.57 -1.74
N ILE A 203 6.10 -13.82 -2.55
CA ILE A 203 6.07 -12.35 -2.46
C ILE A 203 5.48 -11.90 -1.12
N ASP A 204 4.38 -12.51 -0.68
CA ASP A 204 3.78 -12.20 0.63
C ASP A 204 4.77 -12.49 1.77
N THR A 205 5.51 -13.58 1.69
CA THR A 205 6.55 -13.92 2.69
C THR A 205 7.66 -12.88 2.72
N LEU A 206 8.13 -12.40 1.55
CA LEU A 206 9.12 -11.33 1.47
C LEU A 206 8.61 -10.04 2.10
N LEU A 207 7.36 -9.64 1.81
CA LEU A 207 6.73 -8.44 2.37
C LEU A 207 6.54 -8.56 3.89
N GLY A 208 6.08 -9.71 4.38
CA GLY A 208 5.95 -9.99 5.82
C GLY A 208 7.27 -9.88 6.58
N ASN A 209 8.35 -10.46 6.03
CA ASN A 209 9.69 -10.37 6.61
C ASN A 209 10.21 -8.93 6.70
N LEU A 210 9.89 -8.07 5.71
CA LEU A 210 10.27 -6.66 5.74
C LEU A 210 9.57 -5.90 6.87
N LYS A 211 8.31 -6.19 7.12
CA LYS A 211 7.55 -5.62 8.24
C LYS A 211 8.13 -6.09 9.59
N GLU A 212 8.27 -7.40 9.78
CA GLU A 212 8.64 -7.98 11.06
C GLU A 212 10.07 -7.69 11.47
N ARG A 213 11.02 -7.76 10.53
CA ARG A 213 12.46 -7.63 10.80
C ARG A 213 13.02 -6.25 10.55
N GLY A 214 12.37 -5.48 9.67
CA GLY A 214 12.85 -4.18 9.22
C GLY A 214 12.14 -2.99 9.85
N GLY A 215 11.04 -3.20 10.59
CA GLY A 215 10.24 -2.11 11.15
C GLY A 215 9.61 -1.20 10.09
N VAL A 216 9.51 -1.67 8.84
CA VAL A 216 8.94 -0.91 7.73
C VAL A 216 7.42 -0.90 7.86
N THR A 217 6.81 0.26 7.77
CA THR A 217 5.36 0.38 7.64
C THR A 217 4.93 -0.13 6.27
N LEU A 218 4.10 -1.16 6.24
CA LEU A 218 3.64 -1.79 5.01
C LEU A 218 2.20 -1.39 4.70
N VAL A 219 1.97 -0.71 3.57
CA VAL A 219 0.61 -0.40 3.09
C VAL A 219 0.37 -1.14 1.79
N VAL A 220 -0.54 -2.10 1.81
CA VAL A 220 -0.85 -2.95 0.65
C VAL A 220 -2.26 -2.67 0.17
N VAL A 221 -2.46 -2.49 -1.13
CA VAL A 221 -3.78 -2.59 -1.73
C VAL A 221 -3.89 -3.90 -2.49
N THR A 222 -4.96 -4.64 -2.24
CA THR A 222 -5.19 -5.92 -2.90
C THR A 222 -6.67 -6.31 -2.89
N HIS A 223 -7.03 -7.24 -3.76
CA HIS A 223 -8.29 -7.96 -3.67
C HIS A 223 -8.08 -9.42 -3.22
N ASN A 224 -6.84 -9.84 -2.95
CA ASN A 224 -6.47 -11.19 -2.52
C ASN A 224 -6.61 -11.31 -0.99
N ILE A 225 -7.61 -12.07 -0.52
CA ILE A 225 -7.90 -12.24 0.90
C ILE A 225 -6.83 -13.03 1.65
N PRO A 226 -6.29 -14.14 1.14
CA PRO A 226 -5.15 -14.82 1.75
C PRO A 226 -3.95 -13.91 2.00
N SER A 227 -3.55 -13.09 1.02
CA SER A 227 -2.48 -12.10 1.18
C SER A 227 -2.83 -11.05 2.23
N ALA A 228 -4.07 -10.54 2.22
CA ALA A 228 -4.53 -9.55 3.19
C ALA A 228 -4.45 -10.05 4.63
N ARG A 229 -4.88 -11.29 4.89
CA ARG A 229 -4.81 -11.91 6.22
C ARG A 229 -3.37 -12.14 6.70
N ARG A 230 -2.46 -12.43 5.77
CA ARG A 230 -1.05 -12.67 6.09
C ARG A 230 -0.28 -11.39 6.40
N LEU A 231 -0.55 -10.32 5.64
CA LEU A 231 0.22 -9.08 5.70
C LEU A 231 -0.38 -8.03 6.63
N GLY A 232 -1.72 -8.04 6.81
CA GLY A 232 -2.44 -7.00 7.52
C GLY A 232 -2.56 -7.24 9.01
N ASP A 233 -2.06 -6.32 9.82
CA ASP A 233 -2.44 -6.20 11.22
C ASP A 233 -3.83 -5.52 11.29
N GLU A 234 -4.10 -4.63 10.35
CA GLU A 234 -5.38 -3.95 10.16
C GLU A 234 -5.80 -3.98 8.69
N LEU A 235 -7.07 -4.23 8.46
CA LEU A 235 -7.72 -4.24 7.15
C LEU A 235 -8.72 -3.09 7.06
N LEU A 236 -8.76 -2.42 5.90
CA LEU A 236 -9.73 -1.40 5.56
C LEU A 236 -10.40 -1.78 4.26
N MET A 237 -11.73 -1.79 4.19
CA MET A 237 -12.45 -2.11 2.96
C MET A 237 -13.04 -0.86 2.32
N LEU A 238 -12.61 -0.62 1.07
CA LEU A 238 -13.16 0.43 0.21
C LEU A 238 -14.24 -0.15 -0.72
N HIS A 239 -15.39 0.53 -0.73
CA HIS A 239 -16.46 0.27 -1.68
C HIS A 239 -17.02 1.60 -2.21
N GLU A 240 -17.11 1.74 -3.53
CA GLU A 240 -17.61 2.96 -4.20
C GLU A 240 -16.97 4.26 -3.70
N GLY A 241 -15.67 4.21 -3.43
CA GLY A 241 -14.89 5.36 -2.97
C GLY A 241 -15.04 5.69 -1.48
N ARG A 242 -15.77 4.89 -0.71
CA ARG A 242 -15.99 5.08 0.73
C ARG A 242 -15.45 3.91 1.55
N ILE A 243 -15.11 4.17 2.80
CA ILE A 243 -14.75 3.13 3.76
C ILE A 243 -16.05 2.50 4.29
N ILE A 244 -16.20 1.18 4.14
CA ILE A 244 -17.37 0.44 4.64
C ILE A 244 -17.05 -0.44 5.84
N ALA A 245 -15.77 -0.80 6.04
CA ALA A 245 -15.34 -1.56 7.20
C ALA A 245 -13.85 -1.30 7.49
N ARG A 246 -13.47 -1.42 8.76
CA ARG A 246 -12.10 -1.33 9.24
C ARG A 246 -11.95 -2.17 10.52
N GLY A 247 -10.85 -2.92 10.65
CA GLY A 247 -10.55 -3.72 11.83
C GLY A 247 -9.46 -4.76 11.56
N SER A 248 -9.17 -5.59 12.56
CA SER A 248 -8.28 -6.73 12.38
C SER A 248 -8.86 -7.74 11.38
N PRO A 249 -8.05 -8.66 10.82
CA PRO A 249 -8.57 -9.74 9.98
C PRO A 249 -9.72 -10.51 10.65
N GLY A 250 -9.60 -10.79 11.95
CA GLY A 250 -10.65 -11.46 12.73
C GLY A 250 -11.93 -10.65 12.90
N ASP A 251 -11.84 -9.31 12.97
CA ASP A 251 -13.02 -8.43 13.03
C ASP A 251 -13.74 -8.40 11.69
N MET A 252 -12.97 -8.34 10.59
CA MET A 252 -13.53 -8.38 9.24
C MET A 252 -14.25 -9.72 8.98
N ASP A 253 -13.73 -10.84 9.46
CA ASP A 253 -14.36 -12.16 9.33
C ASP A 253 -15.67 -12.27 10.12
N ARG A 254 -15.78 -11.57 11.25
CA ARG A 254 -16.98 -11.51 12.10
C ARG A 254 -17.97 -10.41 11.72
N SER A 255 -17.68 -9.66 10.65
CA SER A 255 -18.55 -8.55 10.23
C SER A 255 -19.99 -8.99 10.02
N THR A 256 -20.95 -8.17 10.48
CA THR A 256 -22.39 -8.35 10.22
C THR A 256 -22.81 -7.78 8.87
N ASP A 257 -21.98 -6.96 8.26
CA ASP A 257 -22.21 -6.40 6.93
C ASP A 257 -22.10 -7.52 5.86
N GLU A 258 -23.15 -7.69 5.07
CA GLU A 258 -23.22 -8.75 4.07
C GLU A 258 -22.17 -8.61 2.96
N LEU A 259 -21.86 -7.37 2.57
CA LEU A 259 -20.90 -7.09 1.50
C LEU A 259 -19.48 -7.38 1.97
N VAL A 260 -19.16 -7.03 3.22
CA VAL A 260 -17.87 -7.36 3.84
C VAL A 260 -17.72 -8.87 3.96
N ARG A 261 -18.73 -9.58 4.49
CA ARG A 261 -18.71 -11.06 4.61
C ARG A 261 -18.56 -11.73 3.25
N ALA A 262 -19.38 -11.32 2.28
CA ALA A 262 -19.32 -11.89 0.92
C ALA A 262 -17.93 -11.69 0.30
N PHE A 263 -17.28 -10.54 0.54
CA PHE A 263 -15.94 -10.29 0.07
C PHE A 263 -14.91 -11.16 0.78
N MET A 264 -14.93 -11.20 2.13
CA MET A 264 -13.98 -11.99 2.94
C MET A 264 -14.07 -13.50 2.71
N THR A 265 -15.22 -14.01 2.28
CA THR A 265 -15.44 -15.44 1.97
C THR A 265 -15.24 -15.78 0.50
N SER A 266 -15.18 -14.79 -0.41
CA SER A 266 -15.17 -15.01 -1.86
C SER A 266 -14.00 -15.83 -2.41
N GLN A 267 -12.92 -16.02 -1.64
CA GLN A 267 -11.72 -16.78 -2.02
C GLN A 267 -11.48 -18.02 -1.15
N HIS A 268 -12.49 -18.49 -0.40
CA HIS A 268 -12.43 -19.76 0.32
C HIS A 268 -12.94 -20.93 -0.53
N ALA A 269 -13.46 -20.66 -1.73
CA ALA A 269 -14.00 -21.66 -2.67
C ALA A 269 -13.01 -21.91 -3.81
N GLY A 270 -11.86 -22.48 -3.48
CA GLY A 270 -10.84 -22.90 -4.43
C GLY A 270 -9.94 -23.93 -3.81
#